data_14cc3c8d3c73cc79eb372490003029d8
#
_entry.id   14cc3c8d3c73cc79eb372490003029d8
#
_cell.length_a   1.000
_cell.length_b   1.000
_cell.length_c   1.000
_cell.angle_alpha   90.00
_cell.angle_beta   90.00
_cell.angle_gamma   90.00
#
_symmetry.space_group_name_H-M   'P 1'
#
loop_
_entity.id
_entity.type
_entity.pdbx_description
1 polymer ?
#
loop_
_entity_poly.entity_id
_entity_poly.type
_entity_poly.pdbx_seq_one_letter_code
_entity_poly.pdbx_strand_id
1 'polypeptide(L)'
;MCTHAHAASPIAAAKPLIAAERDRPEAGGGSRAELFDVSRGEVALSVPATTDLCCAAESWIADVRGLSTSLHLLPKRGYIIRIRCCPPLETNISFFDGPIPELYLMWDPSSKSTVSKLLLLEPDGRPKVFLLGADIGPFMERWIRNARR
;
A
#
# COMPACT_ATOMS: atom_id res chain seq x y z
N MET A 1 -3.17 11.95 -14.38
CA MET A 1 -4.39 11.24 -14.15
C MET A 1 -4.21 9.76 -14.18
N CYS A 2 -4.73 9.09 -13.23
CA CYS A 2 -4.54 7.65 -13.11
C CYS A 2 -5.46 6.92 -14.06
N THR A 3 -4.89 6.02 -14.90
CA THR A 3 -5.70 5.25 -15.77
C THR A 3 -5.33 3.83 -15.55
N HIS A 4 -6.02 3.12 -14.79
CA HIS A 4 -5.76 1.76 -14.63
C HIS A 4 -6.53 1.02 -15.63
N ALA A 5 -5.90 0.58 -16.52
CA ALA A 5 -6.61 -0.09 -17.47
C ALA A 5 -6.94 -1.38 -17.01
N HIS A 6 -6.88 -1.96 -16.66
CA HIS A 6 -7.25 -3.05 -16.23
C HIS A 6 -7.43 -4.14 -16.77
N ALA A 7 -7.44 -4.53 -17.12
CA ALA A 7 -7.57 -5.47 -17.69
C ALA A 7 -7.45 -6.68 -17.16
N ALA A 8 -7.55 -7.09 -16.86
CA ALA A 8 -7.56 -8.03 -16.34
C ALA A 8 -7.16 -9.20 -16.44
N SER A 9 -7.01 -9.73 -16.43
CA SER A 9 -6.52 -10.68 -16.48
C SER A 9 -6.60 -11.67 -15.86
N PRO A 10 -6.71 -12.20 -15.77
CA PRO A 10 -6.97 -13.03 -15.14
C PRO A 10 -6.35 -14.08 -14.77
N ILE A 11 -6.17 -14.57 -14.70
CA ILE A 11 -5.71 -15.52 -14.41
C ILE A 11 -5.24 -15.82 -13.54
N ALA A 12 -5.11 -15.76 -13.26
CA ALA A 12 -4.59 -15.93 -12.50
C ALA A 12 -4.75 -16.73 -11.70
N ALA A 13 -4.97 -16.99 -11.50
CA ALA A 13 -5.16 -17.52 -10.76
C ALA A 13 -4.64 -18.37 -10.11
N ALA A 14 -4.35 -18.67 -9.95
CA ALA A 14 -3.94 -19.32 -9.44
C ALA A 14 -3.46 -19.59 -8.41
N LYS A 15 -3.29 -19.67 -8.01
CA LYS A 15 -2.83 -19.96 -7.21
C LYS A 15 -2.78 -20.06 -6.23
N PRO A 16 -2.62 -20.18 -5.74
CA PRO A 16 -2.47 -20.32 -4.83
C PRO A 16 -2.83 -20.53 -3.96
N LEU A 17 -2.85 -20.66 -3.70
CA LEU A 17 -3.10 -20.86 -2.96
C LEU A 17 -3.31 -20.83 -1.93
N ILE A 18 -3.15 -20.98 -1.59
CA ILE A 18 -3.03 -21.25 -0.51
C ILE A 18 -3.36 -20.36 0.33
N ALA A 19 -2.75 -19.79 0.51
CA ALA A 19 -2.93 -18.83 1.33
C ALA A 19 -4.08 -18.31 1.13
N ALA A 20 -4.32 -18.24 0.23
CA ALA A 20 -5.29 -17.57 -0.02
C ALA A 20 -6.31 -17.93 0.69
N GLU A 21 -6.43 -18.80 1.00
CA GLU A 21 -7.45 -19.10 1.49
C GLU A 21 -7.83 -18.42 2.48
N ARG A 22 -7.21 -18.05 3.15
CA ARG A 22 -7.63 -17.42 4.16
C ARG A 22 -8.21 -16.26 3.84
N ASP A 23 -8.02 -15.71 3.05
CA ASP A 23 -8.52 -14.53 2.83
C ASP A 23 -9.44 -14.57 1.94
N ARG A 24 -9.91 -14.99 1.49
CA ARG A 24 -10.61 -14.93 0.68
C ARG A 24 -11.06 -14.34 -0.02
N PRO A 25 -11.13 -14.09 -0.54
CA PRO A 25 -11.61 -13.68 -1.17
C PRO A 25 -12.03 -13.26 -2.16
N GLU A 26 -12.12 -12.98 -2.68
CA GLU A 26 -12.55 -12.50 -3.42
C GLU A 26 -12.35 -12.60 -4.47
N ALA A 27 -12.32 -12.81 -4.65
CA ALA A 27 -12.42 -13.02 -5.66
C ALA A 27 -11.85 -12.43 -6.65
N GLY A 28 -11.68 -12.67 -7.42
CA GLY A 28 -11.23 -12.06 -8.46
C GLY A 28 -9.95 -11.41 -8.41
N GLY A 29 -9.15 -11.70 -7.59
CA GLY A 29 -7.85 -11.08 -7.59
C GLY A 29 -7.90 -9.58 -7.72
N GLY A 30 -8.93 -8.95 -7.26
CA GLY A 30 -9.02 -7.52 -7.34
C GLY A 30 -8.08 -6.81 -6.37
N SER A 31 -8.04 -5.51 -6.48
CA SER A 31 -7.23 -4.69 -5.59
C SER A 31 -7.78 -4.75 -4.18
N ARG A 32 -6.89 -4.71 -3.20
CA ARG A 32 -7.29 -4.86 -1.82
C ARG A 32 -6.47 -3.96 -0.91
N ALA A 33 -7.07 -3.53 0.18
CA ALA A 33 -6.40 -2.69 1.15
C ALA A 33 -6.68 -3.19 2.56
N GLU A 34 -5.66 -3.22 3.38
CA GLU A 34 -5.77 -3.62 4.78
C GLU A 34 -5.14 -2.55 5.65
N LEU A 35 -5.82 -2.21 6.71
CA LEU A 35 -5.33 -1.24 7.69
C LEU A 35 -4.94 -1.99 8.94
N PHE A 36 -3.66 -1.99 9.25
CA PHE A 36 -3.14 -2.63 10.44
C PHE A 36 -2.90 -1.58 11.51
N ASP A 37 -3.50 -1.80 12.68
CA ASP A 37 -3.32 -0.90 13.81
C ASP A 37 -2.12 -1.40 14.61
N VAL A 38 -1.04 -0.63 14.57
CA VAL A 38 0.21 -1.05 15.19
C VAL A 38 0.08 -1.17 16.71
N SER A 39 -0.64 -0.23 17.30
CA SER A 39 -0.79 -0.22 18.76
C SER A 39 -1.58 -1.42 19.26
N ARG A 40 -2.54 -1.87 18.48
CA ARG A 40 -3.38 -3.00 18.86
C ARG A 40 -2.86 -4.32 18.32
N GLY A 41 -1.94 -4.26 17.37
CA GLY A 41 -1.37 -5.47 16.79
C GLY A 41 -2.34 -6.28 15.96
N GLU A 42 -3.30 -5.63 15.33
CA GLU A 42 -4.33 -6.35 14.58
C GLU A 42 -4.75 -5.60 13.34
N VAL A 43 -5.33 -6.33 12.40
CA VAL A 43 -5.91 -5.71 11.22
C VAL A 43 -7.24 -5.10 11.62
N ALA A 44 -7.34 -3.79 11.48
CA ALA A 44 -8.54 -3.06 11.85
C ALA A 44 -9.56 -2.98 10.73
N LEU A 45 -9.11 -3.13 9.48
CA LEU A 45 -9.99 -2.97 8.35
C LEU A 45 -9.41 -3.71 7.15
N SER A 46 -10.25 -4.42 6.43
CA SER A 46 -9.84 -5.11 5.22
C SER A 46 -10.96 -4.93 4.19
N VAL A 47 -10.68 -4.22 3.12
CA VAL A 47 -11.68 -3.87 2.12
C VAL A 47 -11.09 -3.94 0.73
N PRO A 48 -11.92 -4.03 -0.30
CA PRO A 48 -11.42 -3.87 -1.66
C PRO A 48 -10.82 -2.47 -1.81
N ALA A 49 -9.70 -2.38 -2.51
CA ALA A 49 -9.11 -1.08 -2.77
C ALA A 49 -9.83 -0.45 -3.95
N THR A 50 -10.20 0.81 -3.77
CA THR A 50 -10.87 1.53 -4.84
C THR A 50 -9.86 2.00 -5.89
N THR A 51 -10.36 2.37 -7.05
CA THR A 51 -9.53 2.98 -8.07
C THR A 51 -8.85 4.23 -7.52
N ASP A 52 -9.59 5.00 -6.73
CA ASP A 52 -9.04 6.21 -6.12
C ASP A 52 -7.85 5.90 -5.23
N LEU A 53 -7.93 4.83 -4.46
CA LEU A 53 -6.81 4.48 -3.59
C LEU A 53 -5.60 4.04 -4.39
N CYS A 54 -5.80 3.25 -5.44
CA CYS A 54 -4.67 2.83 -6.27
C CYS A 54 -4.08 4.01 -7.03
N CYS A 55 -4.91 4.94 -7.47
CA CYS A 55 -4.39 6.16 -8.11
C CYS A 55 -3.60 6.99 -7.11
N ALA A 56 -4.08 7.09 -5.88
CA ALA A 56 -3.34 7.81 -4.85
C ALA A 56 -2.00 7.14 -4.58
N ALA A 57 -2.00 5.80 -4.51
CA ALA A 57 -0.75 5.06 -4.30
C ALA A 57 0.25 5.34 -5.41
N GLU A 58 -0.23 5.39 -6.64
CA GLU A 58 0.63 5.70 -7.77
C GLU A 58 1.25 7.08 -7.65
N SER A 59 0.46 8.06 -7.21
CA SER A 59 0.96 9.41 -7.04
C SER A 59 1.97 9.49 -5.87
N TRP A 60 1.78 8.69 -4.84
CA TRP A 60 2.73 8.65 -3.72
C TRP A 60 4.08 8.09 -4.17
N ILE A 61 4.05 7.03 -4.99
CA ILE A 61 5.27 6.48 -5.54
C ILE A 61 5.99 7.54 -6.37
N ALA A 62 5.26 8.32 -7.14
CA ALA A 62 5.86 9.36 -7.96
C ALA A 62 6.45 10.49 -7.12
N ASP A 63 6.01 10.63 -5.87
CA ASP A 63 6.47 11.71 -4.99
C ASP A 63 7.50 11.25 -3.96
N VAL A 64 8.14 10.13 -4.20
CA VAL A 64 9.18 9.62 -3.32
C VAL A 64 10.36 10.58 -3.33
N ARG A 65 10.85 10.93 -2.14
CA ARG A 65 11.93 11.88 -2.00
C ARG A 65 13.29 11.23 -1.82
N GLY A 66 13.31 9.95 -1.54
CA GLY A 66 14.55 9.23 -1.37
C GLY A 66 14.40 8.08 -0.41
N LEU A 67 15.49 7.38 -0.18
CA LEU A 67 15.50 6.25 0.74
C LEU A 67 15.57 6.74 2.17
N SER A 68 14.85 6.05 3.05
CA SER A 68 14.95 6.32 4.47
C SER A 68 16.22 5.67 5.00
N THR A 69 16.95 6.40 5.83
CA THR A 69 18.14 5.87 6.47
C THR A 69 17.85 5.36 7.87
N SER A 70 16.58 5.35 8.26
CA SER A 70 16.20 4.89 9.59
C SER A 70 16.48 3.41 9.75
N LEU A 71 17.00 3.03 10.90
CA LEU A 71 17.23 1.62 11.21
C LEU A 71 15.93 0.91 11.59
N HIS A 72 14.90 1.67 11.90
CA HIS A 72 13.62 1.09 12.28
C HIS A 72 12.70 1.08 11.08
N LEU A 73 12.43 -0.10 10.56
CA LEU A 73 11.59 -0.23 9.37
C LEU A 73 10.12 0.03 9.68
N LEU A 74 9.68 -0.40 10.85
CA LEU A 74 8.27 -0.32 11.18
C LEU A 74 8.03 0.73 12.25
N PRO A 75 6.85 1.37 12.22
CA PRO A 75 6.53 2.37 13.23
C PRO A 75 6.17 1.69 14.54
N LYS A 76 6.28 2.44 15.63
CA LYS A 76 5.92 1.93 16.95
C LYS A 76 4.45 2.11 17.23
N ARG A 77 3.78 2.97 16.49
CA ARG A 77 2.36 3.21 16.66
C ARG A 77 1.82 3.77 15.36
N GLY A 78 0.52 3.97 15.31
CA GLY A 78 -0.14 4.44 14.10
C GLY A 78 -0.61 3.28 13.27
N TYR A 79 -0.54 3.43 11.98
CA TYR A 79 -1.10 2.45 11.07
C TYR A 79 -0.13 2.07 9.98
N ILE A 80 -0.25 0.83 9.54
CA ILE A 80 0.40 0.36 8.33
C ILE A 80 -0.71 -0.01 7.37
N ILE A 81 -0.74 0.61 6.22
CA ILE A 81 -1.74 0.32 5.23
C ILE A 81 -1.10 -0.51 4.12
N ARG A 82 -1.56 -1.73 3.97
CA ARG A 82 -1.10 -2.59 2.90
C ARG A 82 -2.06 -2.40 1.73
N ILE A 83 -1.54 -2.02 0.59
CA ILE A 83 -2.34 -1.78 -0.59
C ILE A 83 -1.83 -2.67 -1.71
N ARG A 84 -2.72 -3.52 -2.20
CA ARG A 84 -2.41 -4.37 -3.34
C ARG A 84 -3.25 -3.89 -4.51
N CYS A 85 -2.60 -3.50 -5.57
CA CYS A 85 -3.28 -3.01 -6.75
C CYS A 85 -3.11 -4.00 -7.90
N CYS A 86 -4.18 -4.23 -8.61
CA CYS A 86 -4.20 -5.12 -9.75
C CYS A 86 -4.84 -4.37 -10.90
N PRO A 87 -4.07 -4.14 -11.97
CA PRO A 87 -2.70 -4.61 -12.20
C PRO A 87 -1.66 -3.90 -11.32
N PRO A 88 -0.46 -4.48 -11.22
CA PRO A 88 0.59 -3.84 -10.43
C PRO A 88 0.91 -2.44 -10.91
N LEU A 89 1.32 -1.58 -9.99
CA LEU A 89 1.66 -0.21 -10.34
C LEU A 89 3.05 -0.17 -10.97
N GLU A 90 3.22 0.75 -11.91
CA GLU A 90 4.51 0.97 -12.52
C GLU A 90 5.27 2.02 -11.75
N THR A 91 6.60 1.97 -11.82
CA THR A 91 7.40 2.93 -11.10
C THR A 91 8.58 3.38 -11.94
N ASN A 92 8.94 4.65 -11.73
CA ASN A 92 10.12 5.22 -12.36
C ASN A 92 11.11 5.71 -11.32
N ILE A 93 10.99 5.29 -10.08
CA ILE A 93 11.88 5.80 -9.05
C ILE A 93 13.26 5.16 -9.20
N SER A 94 14.28 5.96 -8.93
CA SER A 94 15.66 5.56 -9.19
C SER A 94 16.13 4.37 -8.39
N PHE A 95 15.54 4.17 -7.23
CA PHE A 95 16.04 3.16 -6.31
C PHE A 95 15.24 1.86 -6.34
N PHE A 96 14.34 1.74 -7.27
CA PHE A 96 13.48 0.57 -7.33
C PHE A 96 13.11 0.24 -8.77
N ASP A 97 13.30 -1.00 -9.14
CA ASP A 97 12.98 -1.46 -10.50
C ASP A 97 11.77 -2.37 -10.50
N GLY A 98 10.99 -2.23 -11.52
CA GLY A 98 9.93 -3.17 -11.81
C GLY A 98 8.58 -2.74 -11.29
N PRO A 99 7.57 -3.53 -11.58
CA PRO A 99 6.21 -3.23 -11.14
C PRO A 99 6.04 -3.45 -9.64
N ILE A 100 5.08 -2.76 -9.08
CA ILE A 100 4.80 -2.83 -7.65
C ILE A 100 3.42 -3.44 -7.47
N PRO A 101 3.33 -4.73 -7.13
CA PRO A 101 2.03 -5.35 -6.89
C PRO A 101 1.41 -4.94 -5.56
N GLU A 102 2.24 -4.63 -4.58
CA GLU A 102 1.71 -4.17 -3.29
C GLU A 102 2.72 -3.28 -2.60
N LEU A 103 2.20 -2.41 -1.76
CA LEU A 103 3.02 -1.48 -1.01
C LEU A 103 2.48 -1.35 0.40
N TYR A 104 3.33 -0.85 1.30
CA TYR A 104 2.98 -0.66 2.69
C TYR A 104 3.23 0.79 3.04
N LEU A 105 2.19 1.49 3.43
CA LEU A 105 2.28 2.90 3.77
C LEU A 105 2.22 3.03 5.28
N MET A 106 3.20 3.70 5.86
CA MET A 106 3.25 3.88 7.30
C MET A 106 2.80 5.29 7.65
N TRP A 107 1.79 5.38 8.48
CA TRP A 107 1.15 6.64 8.81
C TRP A 107 0.82 6.70 10.28
N ASP A 108 1.27 7.76 10.94
CA ASP A 108 0.98 8.01 12.35
C ASP A 108 0.23 9.33 12.46
N PRO A 109 -1.10 9.28 12.65
CA PRO A 109 -1.88 10.52 12.72
C PRO A 109 -1.56 11.37 13.94
N SER A 110 -0.92 10.79 14.95
CA SER A 110 -0.56 11.55 16.15
C SER A 110 0.80 12.20 16.03
N SER A 111 1.54 11.89 14.98
CA SER A 111 2.86 12.47 14.79
C SER A 111 2.75 13.90 14.28
N LYS A 112 3.62 14.75 14.78
CA LYS A 112 3.69 16.12 14.28
C LYS A 112 4.42 16.21 12.95
N SER A 113 5.16 15.17 12.61
CA SER A 113 5.87 15.15 11.34
C SER A 113 4.87 14.84 10.22
N THR A 114 4.99 15.57 9.12
CA THR A 114 4.17 15.30 7.95
C THR A 114 4.82 14.28 7.03
N VAL A 115 6.02 13.83 7.37
CA VAL A 115 6.74 12.88 6.54
C VAL A 115 6.21 11.49 6.81
N SER A 116 5.76 10.83 5.76
CA SER A 116 5.31 9.47 5.83
C SER A 116 6.32 8.56 5.13
N LYS A 117 6.24 7.28 5.41
CA LYS A 117 7.17 6.32 4.83
C LYS A 117 6.42 5.31 4.01
N LEU A 118 7.06 4.88 2.94
CA LEU A 118 6.51 3.89 2.04
C LEU A 118 7.49 2.73 1.98
N LEU A 119 7.00 1.53 2.26
CA LEU A 119 7.84 0.35 2.18
C LEU A 119 7.45 -0.45 0.96
N LEU A 120 8.44 -0.79 0.15
CA LEU A 120 8.26 -1.63 -1.02
C LEU A 120 9.14 -2.85 -0.86
N LEU A 121 8.67 -3.96 -1.39
CA LEU A 121 9.46 -5.19 -1.39
C LEU A 121 10.02 -5.39 -2.78
N GLU A 122 11.33 -5.60 -2.86
CA GLU A 122 11.96 -5.94 -4.12
C GLU A 122 11.55 -7.35 -4.54
N PRO A 123 11.75 -7.71 -5.79
CA PRO A 123 11.39 -9.06 -6.24
C PRO A 123 11.99 -10.18 -5.41
N ASP A 124 13.17 -9.94 -4.80
CA ASP A 124 13.79 -10.93 -3.94
C ASP A 124 13.28 -10.88 -2.50
N GLY A 125 12.30 -10.03 -2.21
CA GLY A 125 11.69 -9.93 -0.90
C GLY A 125 12.33 -8.93 0.04
N ARG A 126 13.40 -8.28 -0.37
CA ARG A 126 14.06 -7.31 0.52
C ARG A 126 13.26 -6.02 0.60
N PRO A 127 13.07 -5.48 1.80
CA PRO A 127 12.32 -4.25 1.92
C PRO A 127 13.18 -3.02 1.64
N LYS A 128 12.55 -2.03 1.03
CA LYS A 128 13.15 -0.71 0.89
C LYS A 128 12.14 0.30 1.38
N VAL A 129 12.60 1.21 2.22
CA VAL A 129 11.73 2.23 2.80
C VAL A 129 12.09 3.58 2.21
N PHE A 130 11.07 4.26 1.71
CA PHE A 130 11.23 5.54 1.06
C PHE A 130 10.51 6.61 1.87
N LEU A 131 11.01 7.84 1.76
CA LEU A 131 10.36 9.00 2.36
C LEU A 131 9.43 9.62 1.33
N LEU A 132 8.23 9.94 1.76
CA LEU A 132 7.26 10.60 0.90
C LEU A 132 7.28 12.09 1.14
N GLY A 133 7.13 12.86 0.06
CA GLY A 133 7.04 14.29 0.19
C GLY A 133 5.64 14.78 0.48
N ALA A 134 4.64 13.98 0.16
CA ALA A 134 3.26 14.40 0.33
C ALA A 134 2.77 14.13 1.74
N ASP A 135 1.86 15.00 2.20
CA ASP A 135 1.15 14.77 3.46
C ASP A 135 -0.07 13.92 3.13
N ILE A 136 -0.03 12.67 3.52
CA ILE A 136 -1.11 11.74 3.20
C ILE A 136 -2.24 11.76 4.23
N GLY A 137 -2.07 12.51 5.32
CA GLY A 137 -3.04 12.51 6.41
C GLY A 137 -4.47 12.78 5.98
N PRO A 138 -4.74 13.89 5.29
CA PRO A 138 -6.11 14.21 4.89
C PRO A 138 -6.74 13.12 4.03
N PHE A 139 -5.97 12.53 3.12
CA PHE A 139 -6.48 11.44 2.30
C PHE A 139 -6.80 10.22 3.15
N MET A 140 -5.90 9.86 4.06
CA MET A 140 -6.07 8.66 4.87
C MET A 140 -7.27 8.79 5.81
N GLU A 141 -7.45 9.97 6.41
CA GLU A 141 -8.59 10.18 7.29
C GLU A 141 -9.90 10.02 6.53
N ARG A 142 -9.96 10.59 5.35
CA ARG A 142 -11.15 10.48 4.53
C ARG A 142 -11.39 9.05 4.07
N TRP A 143 -10.33 8.37 3.65
CA TRP A 143 -10.44 7.00 3.19
C TRP A 143 -10.93 6.08 4.29
N ILE A 144 -10.35 6.19 5.49
CA ILE A 144 -10.76 5.34 6.61
C ILE A 144 -12.21 5.59 6.97
N ARG A 145 -12.61 6.85 7.01
CA ARG A 145 -13.98 7.19 7.34
C ARG A 145 -14.96 6.59 6.34
N ASN A 146 -14.63 6.66 5.07
CA ASN A 146 -15.51 6.12 4.04
C ASN A 146 -15.52 4.60 4.05
N ALA A 147 -14.40 3.97 4.31
CA ALA A 147 -14.31 2.52 4.30
C ALA A 147 -15.06 1.89 5.48
N ARG A 148 -15.27 2.64 6.55
CA ARG A 148 -15.96 2.12 7.71
C ARG A 148 -17.48 2.26 7.62
N ARG A 149 -17.97 2.84 6.55
CA ARG A 149 -19.41 2.90 6.36
C ARG A 149 -19.90 1.60 5.73
#